data_026655b64aaf8abd73276e1b8f625804
#
_entry.id   026655b64aaf8abd73276e1b8f625804
#
_cell.length_a   1.000
_cell.length_b   1.000
_cell.length_c   1.000
_cell.angle_alpha   90.00
_cell.angle_beta   90.00
_cell.angle_gamma   90.00
#
_symmetry.space_group_name_H-M   'P 1'
#
loop_
_entity.id
_entity.type
_entity.pdbx_description
1 polymer ?
#
loop_
_entity_poly.entity_id
_entity_poly.type
_entity_poly.pdbx_seq_one_letter_code
_entity_poly.pdbx_strand_id
1 'polypeptide(L)'
;ISLELGRILKENIPNVNVLYTRKDDRFLTLYRRSEIANKAEADLFISIHADSFSNSSVYGATTYLMGLSKTSANMNVAKRENSVIFMEENFEETYKDFDPNSSESAMLLSLTQKAKIDNSTILANLIQDQFENRVGIRSRGVKQAPFQVLWNTTMPSVLIETGFMTNQNEEKKLNNKNHRVYIASAIFRAIRDYKEILESNV
;
A
#
# COMPACT_ATOMS: atom_id res chain seq x y z
N ILE A 1 11.92 5.49 1.49
CA ILE A 1 11.54 4.16 1.99
C ILE A 1 11.53 3.18 0.80
N SER A 2 10.78 3.41 -0.29
CA SER A 2 10.63 2.46 -1.40
C SER A 2 11.97 2.05 -2.05
N LEU A 3 12.86 3.00 -2.33
CA LEU A 3 14.18 2.70 -2.91
C LEU A 3 15.04 1.87 -1.96
N GLU A 4 14.97 2.16 -0.66
CA GLU A 4 15.68 1.41 0.37
C GLU A 4 15.13 -0.02 0.53
N LEU A 5 13.81 -0.18 0.53
CA LEU A 5 13.17 -1.48 0.53
C LEU A 5 13.63 -2.34 -0.66
N GLY A 6 13.61 -1.78 -1.86
CA GLY A 6 14.04 -2.52 -3.04
C GLY A 6 15.52 -2.88 -3.04
N ARG A 7 16.39 -2.04 -2.44
CA ARG A 7 17.80 -2.39 -2.21
C ARG A 7 17.91 -3.59 -1.27
N ILE A 8 17.23 -3.54 -0.11
CA ILE A 8 17.26 -4.62 0.89
C ILE A 8 16.71 -5.93 0.30
N LEU A 9 15.60 -5.87 -0.46
CA LEU A 9 15.04 -7.05 -1.13
C LEU A 9 16.06 -7.72 -2.05
N LYS A 10 16.70 -6.94 -2.94
CA LYS A 10 17.70 -7.45 -3.90
C LYS A 10 18.93 -8.04 -3.24
N GLU A 11 19.32 -7.53 -2.09
CA GLU A 11 20.49 -8.00 -1.35
C GLU A 11 20.20 -9.29 -0.56
N ASN A 12 18.94 -9.54 -0.19
CA ASN A 12 18.61 -10.59 0.78
C ASN A 12 17.65 -11.68 0.27
N ILE A 13 16.99 -11.48 -0.87
CA ILE A 13 16.13 -12.53 -1.47
C ILE A 13 16.70 -12.93 -2.82
N PRO A 14 17.16 -14.18 -2.98
CA PRO A 14 17.66 -14.66 -4.27
C PRO A 14 16.60 -14.57 -5.37
N ASN A 15 17.02 -14.15 -6.55
CA ASN A 15 16.20 -14.07 -7.77
C ASN A 15 15.00 -13.13 -7.68
N VAL A 16 14.94 -12.22 -6.68
CA VAL A 16 13.88 -11.23 -6.61
C VAL A 16 14.03 -10.19 -7.72
N ASN A 17 12.96 -9.94 -8.45
CA ASN A 17 12.87 -8.83 -9.40
C ASN A 17 12.10 -7.68 -8.76
N VAL A 18 12.75 -6.52 -8.57
CA VAL A 18 12.11 -5.34 -7.98
C VAL A 18 11.87 -4.30 -9.06
N LEU A 19 10.61 -4.09 -9.37
CA LEU A 19 10.14 -3.03 -10.26
C LEU A 19 9.71 -1.81 -9.44
N TYR A 20 10.09 -0.65 -9.91
CA TYR A 20 9.61 0.62 -9.35
C TYR A 20 8.71 1.29 -10.36
N THR A 21 7.54 1.72 -9.93
CA THR A 21 6.67 2.52 -10.79
C THR A 21 7.32 3.87 -11.10
N ARG A 22 8.07 4.43 -10.13
CA ARG A 22 8.94 5.61 -10.32
C ARG A 22 10.13 5.56 -9.35
N LYS A 23 11.24 6.19 -9.74
CA LYS A 23 12.47 6.29 -8.93
C LYS A 23 12.85 7.73 -8.59
N ASP A 24 12.15 8.67 -9.15
CA ASP A 24 12.35 10.12 -9.04
C ASP A 24 10.99 10.81 -8.83
N ASP A 25 10.97 12.15 -8.86
CA ASP A 25 9.77 12.97 -8.63
C ASP A 25 8.91 13.17 -9.89
N ARG A 26 9.00 12.30 -10.89
CA ARG A 26 8.09 12.35 -12.03
C ARG A 26 6.67 12.00 -11.63
N PHE A 27 5.71 12.69 -12.20
CA PHE A 27 4.31 12.30 -12.08
C PHE A 27 4.03 11.01 -12.86
N LEU A 28 3.27 10.11 -12.26
CA LEU A 28 2.76 8.90 -12.91
C LEU A 28 1.34 8.65 -12.41
N THR A 29 0.41 8.51 -13.33
CA THR A 29 -1.02 8.30 -13.03
C THR A 29 -1.23 7.04 -12.17
N LEU A 30 -2.27 7.02 -11.36
CA LEU A 30 -2.56 5.87 -10.50
C LEU A 30 -2.82 4.61 -11.33
N TYR A 31 -3.57 4.77 -12.42
CA TYR A 31 -3.82 3.69 -13.39
C TYR A 31 -2.52 3.10 -13.94
N ARG A 32 -1.58 3.96 -14.36
CA ARG A 32 -0.30 3.50 -14.94
C ARG A 32 0.56 2.72 -13.94
N ARG A 33 0.46 3.03 -12.64
CA ARG A 33 1.21 2.29 -11.61
C ARG A 33 0.73 0.84 -11.52
N SER A 34 -0.59 0.60 -11.47
CA SER A 34 -1.15 -0.76 -11.47
C SER A 34 -0.89 -1.48 -12.80
N GLU A 35 -0.98 -0.76 -13.93
CA GLU A 35 -0.70 -1.31 -15.26
C GLU A 35 0.75 -1.83 -15.40
N ILE A 36 1.74 -1.10 -14.88
CA ILE A 36 3.15 -1.55 -14.86
C ILE A 36 3.28 -2.88 -14.12
N ALA A 37 2.65 -3.00 -12.95
CA ALA A 37 2.70 -4.23 -12.17
C ALA A 37 1.99 -5.39 -12.89
N ASN A 38 0.80 -5.14 -13.44
CA ASN A 38 0.03 -6.16 -14.18
C ASN A 38 0.78 -6.66 -15.43
N LYS A 39 1.35 -5.75 -16.24
CA LYS A 39 2.12 -6.11 -17.44
C LYS A 39 3.39 -6.90 -17.14
N ALA A 40 3.95 -6.68 -15.96
CA ALA A 40 5.13 -7.41 -15.49
C ALA A 40 4.77 -8.72 -14.78
N GLU A 41 3.49 -9.08 -14.70
CA GLU A 41 2.99 -10.24 -13.96
C GLU A 41 3.59 -10.31 -12.55
N ALA A 42 3.62 -9.17 -11.85
CA ALA A 42 4.23 -9.08 -10.54
C ALA A 42 3.47 -9.93 -9.51
N ASP A 43 4.21 -10.61 -8.63
CA ASP A 43 3.64 -11.43 -7.56
C ASP A 43 3.05 -10.58 -6.42
N LEU A 44 3.47 -9.31 -6.30
CA LEU A 44 3.11 -8.44 -5.21
C LEU A 44 3.19 -6.97 -5.61
N PHE A 45 2.20 -6.18 -5.19
CA PHE A 45 2.20 -4.72 -5.35
C PHE A 45 2.17 -4.02 -3.99
N ILE A 46 3.13 -3.11 -3.75
CA ILE A 46 3.22 -2.34 -2.50
C ILE A 46 3.25 -0.85 -2.82
N SER A 47 2.26 -0.11 -2.35
CA SER A 47 2.22 1.35 -2.35
C SER A 47 2.61 1.88 -0.98
N ILE A 48 3.59 2.80 -0.92
CA ILE A 48 4.12 3.34 0.34
C ILE A 48 3.84 4.83 0.41
N HIS A 49 3.14 5.22 1.45
CA HIS A 49 2.64 6.58 1.70
C HIS A 49 3.03 7.08 3.09
N ALA A 50 2.85 8.37 3.30
CA ALA A 50 2.86 9.03 4.60
C ALA A 50 1.59 9.88 4.69
N ASP A 51 0.74 9.56 5.65
CA ASP A 51 -0.60 10.10 5.82
C ASP A 51 -0.59 11.56 6.34
N SER A 52 -1.72 12.20 6.25
CA SER A 52 -1.99 13.49 6.88
C SER A 52 -3.37 13.50 7.55
N PHE A 53 -3.52 14.20 8.65
CA PHE A 53 -4.80 14.30 9.33
C PHE A 53 -4.97 15.70 9.97
N SER A 54 -6.21 16.20 10.06
CA SER A 54 -6.49 17.52 10.64
C SER A 54 -6.07 17.64 12.11
N ASN A 55 -6.17 16.55 12.87
CA ASN A 55 -5.69 16.49 14.25
C ASN A 55 -4.23 16.02 14.26
N SER A 56 -3.30 16.93 14.57
CA SER A 56 -1.86 16.67 14.61
C SER A 56 -1.40 15.73 15.75
N SER A 57 -2.28 15.38 16.68
CA SER A 57 -1.97 14.39 17.72
C SER A 57 -2.10 12.94 17.23
N VAL A 58 -2.68 12.71 16.05
CA VAL A 58 -2.81 11.39 15.46
C VAL A 58 -1.45 10.87 14.98
N TYR A 59 -1.12 9.62 15.30
CA TYR A 59 0.15 8.96 14.94
C TYR A 59 0.00 7.46 14.77
N GLY A 60 1.02 6.82 14.20
CA GLY A 60 1.10 5.38 13.97
C GLY A 60 0.90 5.00 12.50
N ALA A 61 1.16 3.74 12.18
CA ALA A 61 1.08 3.21 10.82
C ALA A 61 -0.20 2.43 10.60
N THR A 62 -0.73 2.48 9.38
CA THR A 62 -1.90 1.69 8.92
C THR A 62 -1.52 0.96 7.64
N THR A 63 -1.93 -0.28 7.49
CA THR A 63 -1.86 -0.97 6.20
C THR A 63 -3.26 -1.16 5.64
N TYR A 64 -3.47 -0.69 4.42
CA TYR A 64 -4.76 -0.78 3.74
C TYR A 64 -4.76 -1.85 2.66
N LEU A 65 -5.89 -2.54 2.58
CA LEU A 65 -6.26 -3.45 1.50
C LEU A 65 -7.30 -2.78 0.60
N MET A 66 -7.38 -3.25 -0.63
CA MET A 66 -8.49 -2.93 -1.50
C MET A 66 -9.78 -3.48 -0.92
N GLY A 67 -10.80 -2.66 -0.83
CA GLY A 67 -12.13 -3.06 -0.37
C GLY A 67 -13.06 -1.89 -0.13
N LEU A 68 -14.35 -2.17 0.02
CA LEU A 68 -15.34 -1.15 0.35
C LEU A 68 -15.35 -0.93 1.87
N SER A 69 -15.01 0.27 2.28
CA SER A 69 -15.03 0.63 3.70
C SER A 69 -16.42 1.04 4.15
N LYS A 70 -16.82 0.55 5.32
CA LYS A 70 -18.06 0.98 6.00
C LYS A 70 -17.86 2.21 6.90
N THR A 71 -16.61 2.66 7.08
CA THR A 71 -16.30 3.79 7.97
C THR A 71 -15.95 5.05 7.17
N SER A 72 -16.51 6.19 7.56
CA SER A 72 -16.21 7.49 6.96
C SER A 72 -14.72 7.86 7.06
N ALA A 73 -14.06 7.47 8.14
CA ALA A 73 -12.64 7.73 8.35
C ALA A 73 -11.76 7.08 7.27
N ASN A 74 -11.97 5.79 6.98
CA ASN A 74 -11.21 5.09 5.94
C ASN A 74 -11.55 5.61 4.54
N MET A 75 -12.84 5.93 4.30
CA MET A 75 -13.26 6.54 3.03
C MET A 75 -12.60 7.91 2.79
N ASN A 76 -12.42 8.70 3.85
CA ASN A 76 -11.76 10.00 3.73
C ASN A 76 -10.27 9.88 3.37
N VAL A 77 -9.57 8.86 3.89
CA VAL A 77 -8.20 8.57 3.48
C VAL A 77 -8.17 8.19 1.99
N ALA A 78 -9.01 7.25 1.55
CA ALA A 78 -9.07 6.87 0.14
C ALA A 78 -9.45 8.05 -0.78
N LYS A 79 -10.41 8.88 -0.40
CA LYS A 79 -10.78 10.09 -1.17
C LYS A 79 -9.61 11.04 -1.34
N ARG A 80 -8.81 11.26 -0.29
CA ARG A 80 -7.63 12.13 -0.36
C ARG A 80 -6.57 11.54 -1.29
N GLU A 81 -6.22 10.26 -1.12
CA GLU A 81 -5.22 9.59 -1.96
C GLU A 81 -5.67 9.48 -3.43
N ASN A 82 -6.96 9.24 -3.65
CA ASN A 82 -7.54 9.19 -5.00
C ASN A 82 -7.67 10.58 -5.64
N SER A 83 -7.65 11.67 -4.87
CA SER A 83 -7.89 13.01 -5.42
C SER A 83 -6.90 13.43 -6.51
N VAL A 84 -5.74 12.82 -6.56
CA VAL A 84 -4.73 13.06 -7.60
C VAL A 84 -5.24 12.70 -9.01
N ILE A 85 -6.26 11.84 -9.15
CA ILE A 85 -6.84 11.50 -10.47
C ILE A 85 -7.43 12.74 -11.18
N PHE A 86 -7.93 13.72 -10.43
CA PHE A 86 -8.47 14.96 -11.00
C PHE A 86 -7.40 15.87 -11.63
N MET A 87 -6.13 15.56 -11.42
CA MET A 87 -4.99 16.23 -12.06
C MET A 87 -4.53 15.50 -13.34
N GLU A 88 -5.15 14.38 -13.66
CA GLU A 88 -4.80 13.54 -14.81
C GLU A 88 -5.64 13.96 -16.04
N GLU A 89 -5.00 13.98 -17.21
CA GLU A 89 -5.70 14.17 -18.47
C GLU A 89 -6.63 12.98 -18.74
N ASN A 90 -7.86 13.23 -19.23
CA ASN A 90 -8.86 12.21 -19.53
C ASN A 90 -9.26 11.32 -18.34
N PHE A 91 -9.24 11.86 -17.11
CA PHE A 91 -9.53 11.08 -15.90
C PHE A 91 -10.95 10.46 -15.95
N GLU A 92 -11.95 11.14 -16.52
CA GLU A 92 -13.32 10.65 -16.62
C GLU A 92 -13.42 9.35 -17.45
N GLU A 93 -12.67 9.25 -18.54
CA GLU A 93 -12.63 8.05 -19.38
C GLU A 93 -11.79 6.94 -18.74
N THR A 94 -10.64 7.31 -18.20
CA THR A 94 -9.68 6.37 -17.58
C THR A 94 -10.27 5.67 -16.36
N TYR A 95 -11.07 6.38 -15.56
CA TYR A 95 -11.62 5.88 -14.29
C TYR A 95 -13.14 5.69 -14.30
N LYS A 96 -13.77 5.61 -15.48
CA LYS A 96 -15.23 5.45 -15.63
C LYS A 96 -15.82 4.26 -14.87
N ASP A 97 -15.03 3.19 -14.73
CA ASP A 97 -15.42 1.96 -14.04
C ASP A 97 -15.08 1.99 -12.53
N PHE A 98 -14.52 3.09 -12.05
CA PHE A 98 -14.19 3.28 -10.64
C PHE A 98 -15.29 4.08 -9.94
N ASP A 99 -16.35 3.40 -9.53
CA ASP A 99 -17.34 3.96 -8.61
C ASP A 99 -17.44 3.09 -7.34
N PRO A 100 -16.74 3.49 -6.25
CA PRO A 100 -16.74 2.72 -5.00
C PRO A 100 -18.10 2.67 -4.30
N ASN A 101 -19.10 3.41 -4.77
CA ASN A 101 -20.45 3.43 -4.20
C ASN A 101 -21.45 2.63 -5.04
N SER A 102 -21.05 2.12 -6.21
CA SER A 102 -21.96 1.35 -7.07
C SER A 102 -22.12 -0.09 -6.58
N SER A 103 -23.29 -0.68 -6.82
CA SER A 103 -23.58 -2.09 -6.56
C SER A 103 -22.75 -3.03 -7.46
N GLU A 104 -22.49 -2.59 -8.69
CA GLU A 104 -21.68 -3.29 -9.69
C GLU A 104 -20.22 -3.41 -9.20
N SER A 105 -19.66 -2.33 -8.66
CA SER A 105 -18.32 -2.33 -8.07
C SER A 105 -18.25 -3.27 -6.86
N ALA A 106 -19.28 -3.29 -6.01
CA ALA A 106 -19.35 -4.21 -4.87
C ALA A 106 -19.41 -5.67 -5.33
N MET A 107 -20.20 -5.95 -6.37
CA MET A 107 -20.32 -7.30 -6.94
C MET A 107 -19.00 -7.74 -7.58
N LEU A 108 -18.37 -6.89 -8.38
CA LEU A 108 -17.08 -7.17 -9.01
C LEU A 108 -16.00 -7.49 -7.97
N LEU A 109 -15.90 -6.69 -6.92
CA LEU A 109 -14.97 -6.93 -5.81
C LEU A 109 -15.25 -8.26 -5.09
N SER A 110 -16.51 -8.67 -4.97
CA SER A 110 -16.87 -9.92 -4.30
C SER A 110 -16.54 -11.16 -5.14
N LEU A 111 -16.64 -11.05 -6.45
CA LEU A 111 -16.47 -12.20 -7.37
C LEU A 111 -15.01 -12.47 -7.74
N THR A 112 -14.19 -11.44 -7.87
CA THR A 112 -12.89 -11.57 -8.53
C THR A 112 -11.70 -11.80 -7.61
N GLN A 113 -11.83 -11.77 -6.26
CA GLN A 113 -10.62 -11.51 -5.48
C GLN A 113 -10.49 -12.13 -4.08
N LYS A 114 -11.20 -13.18 -3.75
CA LYS A 114 -11.06 -13.76 -2.41
C LYS A 114 -9.59 -14.12 -2.10
N ALA A 115 -8.95 -14.90 -2.96
CA ALA A 115 -7.55 -15.31 -2.77
C ALA A 115 -6.58 -14.11 -2.76
N LYS A 116 -6.80 -13.10 -3.60
CA LYS A 116 -6.01 -11.86 -3.59
C LYS A 116 -6.16 -11.09 -2.29
N ILE A 117 -7.39 -10.96 -1.77
CA ILE A 117 -7.66 -10.26 -0.51
C ILE A 117 -7.09 -11.05 0.67
N ASP A 118 -7.24 -12.37 0.69
CA ASP A 118 -6.71 -13.23 1.74
C ASP A 118 -5.17 -13.11 1.81
N ASN A 119 -4.50 -13.23 0.68
CA ASN A 119 -3.04 -13.08 0.59
C ASN A 119 -2.58 -11.65 0.94
N SER A 120 -3.30 -10.63 0.48
CA SER A 120 -3.03 -9.23 0.89
C SER A 120 -3.20 -9.04 2.39
N THR A 121 -4.18 -9.71 3.01
CA THR A 121 -4.43 -9.66 4.45
C THR A 121 -3.30 -10.29 5.25
N ILE A 122 -2.78 -11.44 4.81
CA ILE A 122 -1.61 -12.08 5.43
C ILE A 122 -0.43 -11.10 5.43
N LEU A 123 -0.08 -10.56 4.27
CA LEU A 123 1.02 -9.60 4.16
C LEU A 123 0.79 -8.35 5.03
N ALA A 124 -0.41 -7.78 5.01
CA ALA A 124 -0.73 -6.57 5.78
C ALA A 124 -0.58 -6.78 7.28
N ASN A 125 -1.00 -7.93 7.80
CA ASN A 125 -0.84 -8.29 9.21
C ASN A 125 0.64 -8.45 9.57
N LEU A 126 1.43 -9.13 8.74
CA LEU A 126 2.88 -9.24 8.94
C LEU A 126 3.57 -7.88 8.96
N ILE A 127 3.18 -6.95 8.09
CA ILE A 127 3.72 -5.59 8.08
C ILE A 127 3.39 -4.86 9.40
N GLN A 128 2.15 -4.92 9.87
CA GLN A 128 1.74 -4.28 11.12
C GLN A 128 2.47 -4.88 12.34
N ASP A 129 2.64 -6.20 12.37
CA ASP A 129 3.41 -6.87 13.40
C ASP A 129 4.88 -6.40 13.45
N GLN A 130 5.53 -6.33 12.28
CA GLN A 130 6.91 -5.84 12.18
C GLN A 130 7.05 -4.37 12.60
N PHE A 131 6.07 -3.53 12.29
CA PHE A 131 6.08 -2.13 12.70
C PHE A 131 5.98 -1.99 14.21
N GLU A 132 5.07 -2.70 14.85
CA GLU A 132 4.85 -2.63 16.28
C GLU A 132 6.00 -3.26 17.07
N ASN A 133 6.35 -4.50 16.74
CA ASN A 133 7.25 -5.30 17.55
C ASN A 133 8.75 -5.08 17.25
N ARG A 134 9.10 -4.52 16.09
CA ARG A 134 10.51 -4.33 15.67
C ARG A 134 10.93 -2.88 15.49
N VAL A 135 10.03 -2.02 15.06
CA VAL A 135 10.34 -0.59 14.84
C VAL A 135 9.82 0.29 15.98
N GLY A 136 8.85 -0.20 16.74
CA GLY A 136 8.19 0.59 17.78
C GLY A 136 7.26 1.66 17.21
N ILE A 137 6.72 1.44 16.01
CA ILE A 137 5.67 2.27 15.43
C ILE A 137 4.34 1.71 15.91
N ARG A 138 3.50 2.56 16.49
CA ARG A 138 2.15 2.16 16.89
C ARG A 138 1.39 1.60 15.71
N SER A 139 0.96 0.35 15.81
CA SER A 139 0.04 -0.24 14.83
C SER A 139 -1.35 0.37 14.98
N ARG A 140 -1.93 0.79 13.86
CA ARG A 140 -3.33 1.20 13.74
C ARG A 140 -4.16 0.12 13.04
N GLY A 141 -3.54 -1.03 12.82
CA GLY A 141 -4.13 -2.24 12.26
C GLY A 141 -4.27 -2.24 10.74
N VAL A 142 -4.86 -3.32 10.26
CA VAL A 142 -5.20 -3.52 8.86
C VAL A 142 -6.62 -3.01 8.61
N LYS A 143 -6.81 -2.27 7.52
CA LYS A 143 -8.09 -1.66 7.15
C LYS A 143 -8.38 -1.87 5.67
N GLN A 144 -9.61 -1.59 5.27
CA GLN A 144 -10.03 -1.62 3.88
C GLN A 144 -10.54 -0.26 3.44
N ALA A 145 -10.18 0.13 2.21
CA ALA A 145 -10.74 1.31 1.55
C ALA A 145 -10.55 1.23 0.02
N PRO A 146 -11.36 1.94 -0.78
CA PRO A 146 -11.31 1.87 -2.23
C PRO A 146 -10.20 2.76 -2.79
N PHE A 147 -8.96 2.31 -2.66
CA PHE A 147 -7.81 2.99 -3.23
C PHE A 147 -7.68 2.69 -4.72
N GLN A 148 -7.70 3.72 -5.55
CA GLN A 148 -7.59 3.59 -7.00
C GLN A 148 -6.30 2.90 -7.43
N VAL A 149 -5.19 3.16 -6.75
CA VAL A 149 -3.90 2.53 -7.06
C VAL A 149 -3.89 1.01 -6.82
N LEU A 150 -4.81 0.48 -6.01
CA LEU A 150 -4.97 -0.96 -5.76
C LEU A 150 -6.12 -1.58 -6.56
N TRP A 151 -7.01 -0.76 -7.13
CA TRP A 151 -8.25 -1.21 -7.77
C TRP A 151 -7.98 -2.20 -8.91
N ASN A 152 -7.11 -1.81 -9.82
CA ASN A 152 -6.83 -2.57 -11.04
C ASN A 152 -5.67 -3.56 -10.90
N THR A 153 -5.10 -3.76 -9.72
CA THR A 153 -4.02 -4.75 -9.54
C THR A 153 -4.57 -6.17 -9.60
N THR A 154 -3.87 -7.07 -10.31
CA THR A 154 -4.26 -8.48 -10.45
C THR A 154 -3.62 -9.38 -9.39
N MET A 155 -2.59 -8.90 -8.70
CA MET A 155 -1.84 -9.61 -7.66
C MET A 155 -2.23 -9.11 -6.25
N PRO A 156 -1.82 -9.82 -5.18
CA PRO A 156 -1.91 -9.31 -3.80
C PRO A 156 -1.31 -7.92 -3.68
N SER A 157 -2.03 -7.00 -3.05
CA SER A 157 -1.65 -5.59 -3.04
C SER A 157 -2.02 -4.89 -1.73
N VAL A 158 -1.12 -4.02 -1.27
CA VAL A 158 -1.29 -3.24 -0.05
C VAL A 158 -0.87 -1.78 -0.25
N LEU A 159 -1.52 -0.88 0.49
CA LEU A 159 -1.08 0.51 0.65
C LEU A 159 -0.69 0.71 2.12
N ILE A 160 0.53 1.16 2.36
CA ILE A 160 1.11 1.32 3.68
C ILE A 160 1.22 2.80 3.99
N GLU A 161 0.49 3.27 4.99
CA GLU A 161 0.69 4.57 5.63
C GLU A 161 1.72 4.41 6.74
N THR A 162 2.90 4.95 6.54
CA THR A 162 4.06 4.73 7.42
C THR A 162 4.12 5.68 8.61
N GLY A 163 3.18 6.59 8.73
CA GLY A 163 3.05 7.61 9.78
C GLY A 163 2.37 8.87 9.24
N PHE A 164 2.18 9.87 10.08
CA PHE A 164 1.47 11.11 9.76
C PHE A 164 2.43 12.29 9.63
N MET A 165 2.53 12.90 8.46
CA MET A 165 3.33 14.11 8.22
C MET A 165 2.85 15.32 9.03
N THR A 166 1.58 15.33 9.41
CA THR A 166 0.98 16.40 10.25
C THR A 166 1.31 16.24 11.73
N ASN A 167 1.85 15.11 12.16
CA ASN A 167 2.36 14.90 13.51
C ASN A 167 3.85 15.26 13.56
N GLN A 168 4.22 16.28 14.32
CA GLN A 168 5.58 16.81 14.36
C GLN A 168 6.65 15.77 14.74
N ASN A 169 6.32 14.82 15.61
CA ASN A 169 7.26 13.77 16.02
C ASN A 169 7.44 12.72 14.91
N GLU A 170 6.37 12.37 14.20
CA GLU A 170 6.46 11.42 13.07
C GLU A 170 7.10 12.06 11.86
N GLU A 171 6.81 13.33 11.57
CA GLU A 171 7.50 14.07 10.50
C GLU A 171 9.02 14.05 10.72
N LYS A 172 9.50 14.36 11.95
CA LYS A 172 10.92 14.28 12.29
C LYS A 172 11.48 12.87 12.06
N LYS A 173 10.74 11.83 12.46
CA LYS A 173 11.14 10.43 12.24
C LYS A 173 11.18 10.08 10.75
N LEU A 174 10.16 10.45 9.97
CA LEU A 174 10.10 10.20 8.52
C LEU A 174 11.22 10.94 7.76
N ASN A 175 11.66 12.09 8.25
CA ASN A 175 12.81 12.82 7.72
C ASN A 175 14.17 12.20 8.13
N ASN A 176 14.20 11.35 9.16
CA ASN A 176 15.42 10.67 9.60
C ASN A 176 15.74 9.47 8.69
N LYS A 177 16.95 9.45 8.12
CA LYS A 177 17.40 8.38 7.20
C LYS A 177 17.38 7.01 7.87
N ASN A 178 17.87 6.89 9.09
CA ASN A 178 17.92 5.60 9.80
C ASN A 178 16.52 5.07 10.09
N HIS A 179 15.59 5.95 10.47
CA HIS A 179 14.21 5.54 10.70
C HIS A 179 13.54 5.02 9.41
N ARG A 180 13.80 5.66 8.25
CA ARG A 180 13.32 5.15 6.96
C ARG A 180 13.91 3.78 6.60
N VAL A 181 15.16 3.53 6.96
CA VAL A 181 15.80 2.20 6.81
C VAL A 181 15.11 1.18 7.72
N TYR A 182 14.77 1.53 8.96
CA TYR A 182 14.05 0.63 9.87
C TYR A 182 12.67 0.27 9.34
N ILE A 183 11.93 1.24 8.81
CA ILE A 183 10.63 1.00 8.14
C ILE A 183 10.82 0.05 6.94
N ALA A 184 11.76 0.34 6.06
CA ALA A 184 12.05 -0.50 4.89
C ALA A 184 12.44 -1.94 5.29
N SER A 185 13.27 -2.07 6.32
CA SER A 185 13.69 -3.37 6.87
C SER A 185 12.53 -4.14 7.51
N ALA A 186 11.56 -3.46 8.13
CA ALA A 186 10.36 -4.09 8.66
C ALA A 186 9.46 -4.63 7.53
N ILE A 187 9.24 -3.84 6.49
CA ILE A 187 8.47 -4.27 5.32
C ILE A 187 9.18 -5.45 4.62
N PHE A 188 10.50 -5.39 4.49
CA PHE A 188 11.30 -6.51 3.95
C PHE A 188 11.07 -7.81 4.74
N ARG A 189 11.15 -7.78 6.07
CA ARG A 189 10.92 -8.98 6.89
C ARG A 189 9.51 -9.52 6.70
N ALA A 190 8.50 -8.65 6.64
CA ALA A 190 7.14 -9.07 6.35
C ALA A 190 7.00 -9.75 4.98
N ILE A 191 7.68 -9.24 3.95
CA ILE A 191 7.69 -9.85 2.60
C ILE A 191 8.39 -11.22 2.63
N ARG A 192 9.51 -11.34 3.33
CA ARG A 192 10.24 -12.61 3.49
C ARG A 192 9.34 -13.65 4.17
N ASP A 193 8.76 -13.29 5.31
CA ASP A 193 7.90 -14.19 6.09
C ASP A 193 6.64 -14.58 5.29
N TYR A 194 6.08 -13.64 4.52
CA TYR A 194 4.98 -13.87 3.59
C TYR A 194 5.36 -14.88 2.48
N LYS A 195 6.53 -14.71 1.87
CA LYS A 195 7.06 -15.65 0.87
C LYS A 195 7.20 -17.06 1.43
N GLU A 196 7.77 -17.19 2.64
CA GLU A 196 7.92 -18.49 3.34
C GLU A 196 6.56 -19.16 3.58
N ILE A 197 5.54 -18.42 3.97
CA ILE A 197 4.15 -18.93 4.16
C ILE A 197 3.58 -19.46 2.85
N LEU A 198 3.74 -18.72 1.73
CA LEU A 198 3.22 -19.16 0.43
C LEU A 198 3.92 -20.42 -0.06
N GLU A 199 5.25 -20.51 0.07
CA GLU A 199 6.04 -21.65 -0.38
C GLU A 199 5.85 -22.90 0.49
N SER A 200 5.46 -22.74 1.76
CA SER A 200 5.15 -23.88 2.65
C SER A 200 3.77 -24.49 2.41
N ASN A 201 2.90 -23.83 1.68
CA ASN A 201 1.54 -24.29 1.37
C ASN A 201 1.42 -24.93 -0.04
N VAL A 202 2.52 -25.09 -0.75
CA VAL A 202 2.65 -25.76 -2.04
C VAL A 202 3.25 -27.13 -1.86
#